data_4c18b193ac9bb2f7c0173f7236e63d31
#
_entry.id   4c18b193ac9bb2f7c0173f7236e63d31
#
_cell.length_a   1.000
_cell.length_b   1.000
_cell.length_c   1.000
_cell.angle_alpha   90.00
_cell.angle_beta   90.00
_cell.angle_gamma   90.00
#
_symmetry.space_group_name_H-M   'P 1'
#
loop_
_entity.id
_entity.type
_entity.pdbx_description
1 polymer ?
#
loop_
_entity_poly.entity_id
_entity_poly.type
_entity_poly.pdbx_seq_one_letter_code
_entity_poly.pdbx_strand_id
1 'polypeptide(L)'
;MCIRDMLRAGELPVPVLALNQVPIETAPPTTLFMYALSPENEARLAAERIWSDGHRRPIVLTPQGSWGERLAAAFEDRWRGLGGSLAGVGRYDDSGHDYSETIIALLQLDRSSARHRQMQQWLGRRLEFEPRRRDDVDAIFMAARPVQAQGIRPQLQFHRAGDLPVYATSHAWVGRLEPNQVEDMRGIMLSDIPWLLTNSTGDGDTREEIVRHLPNSASSYARLYAMGMDALRLVPHLKRLQSSRYESLDGSTGNLYMDEVNQIHRQLVWVLLGEEPKILGYAPRLDLQGAATEEANVTPDSLNPAPPG
;
A
#
# COMPACT_ATOMS: atom_id res chain seq x y z
N MET A 1 9.57 12.74 19.13
CA MET A 1 10.44 11.81 19.89
C MET A 1 11.63 11.50 19.00
N CYS A 2 12.86 11.72 19.47
CA CYS A 2 14.07 11.48 18.69
C CYS A 2 14.38 9.97 18.64
N ILE A 3 15.02 9.48 17.57
CA ILE A 3 15.47 8.07 17.43
C ILE A 3 16.27 7.63 18.68
N ARG A 4 17.16 8.53 19.17
CA ARG A 4 17.95 8.30 20.37
C ARG A 4 17.11 8.06 21.63
N ASP A 5 15.99 8.79 21.78
CA ASP A 5 15.10 8.62 22.94
C ASP A 5 14.36 7.30 22.89
N MET A 6 14.01 6.85 21.69
CA MET A 6 13.33 5.58 21.46
C MET A 6 14.25 4.39 21.77
N LEU A 7 15.52 4.45 21.34
CA LEU A 7 16.50 3.41 21.65
C LEU A 7 16.80 3.35 23.16
N ARG A 8 16.91 4.50 23.85
CA ARG A 8 17.05 4.56 25.33
C ARG A 8 15.84 3.99 26.06
N ALA A 9 14.62 4.20 25.53
CA ALA A 9 13.42 3.60 26.10
C ALA A 9 13.45 2.05 26.01
N GLY A 10 14.09 1.49 24.98
CA GLY A 10 14.29 0.05 24.85
C GLY A 10 15.30 -0.56 25.85
N GLU A 11 16.09 0.26 26.56
CA GLU A 11 16.97 -0.20 27.62
C GLU A 11 16.22 -0.39 28.96
N LEU A 12 14.96 0.04 29.04
CA LEU A 12 14.13 -0.14 30.23
C LEU A 12 13.80 -1.63 30.45
N PRO A 13 13.68 -2.08 31.72
CA PRO A 13 13.35 -3.47 32.06
C PRO A 13 11.87 -3.82 31.84
N VAL A 14 11.14 -3.01 31.11
CA VAL A 14 9.72 -3.16 30.79
C VAL A 14 9.49 -3.05 29.28
N PRO A 15 8.47 -3.74 28.72
CA PRO A 15 8.10 -3.57 27.32
C PRO A 15 7.72 -2.11 27.02
N VAL A 16 8.27 -1.57 25.94
CA VAL A 16 7.96 -0.22 25.46
C VAL A 16 7.36 -0.32 24.06
N LEU A 17 6.14 0.15 23.89
CA LEU A 17 5.48 0.27 22.59
C LEU A 17 5.64 1.69 22.07
N ALA A 18 6.56 1.91 21.13
CA ALA A 18 6.73 3.18 20.45
C ALA A 18 5.67 3.34 19.36
N LEU A 19 4.88 4.42 19.45
CA LEU A 19 3.87 4.76 18.42
C LEU A 19 4.52 5.53 17.26
N ASN A 20 5.65 5.03 16.83
CA ASN A 20 6.40 5.52 15.68
C ASN A 20 7.27 4.39 15.13
N GLN A 21 7.78 4.58 13.93
CA GLN A 21 8.67 3.66 13.25
C GLN A 21 9.94 4.41 12.83
N VAL A 22 11.08 3.79 13.06
CA VAL A 22 12.37 4.29 12.58
C VAL A 22 13.09 3.18 11.83
N PRO A 23 13.88 3.52 10.81
CA PRO A 23 14.78 2.56 10.20
C PRO A 23 15.73 2.02 11.28
N ILE A 24 15.81 0.71 11.42
CA ILE A 24 16.71 0.05 12.37
C ILE A 24 17.82 -0.60 11.57
N GLU A 25 19.04 -0.09 11.74
CA GLU A 25 20.24 -0.67 11.13
C GLU A 25 20.81 -1.83 11.96
N THR A 26 20.46 -1.90 13.23
CA THR A 26 20.88 -2.96 14.16
C THR A 26 19.66 -3.55 14.85
N ALA A 27 19.74 -4.82 15.28
CA ALA A 27 18.64 -5.47 15.98
C ALA A 27 18.17 -4.62 17.17
N PRO A 28 16.87 -4.30 17.28
CA PRO A 28 16.35 -3.49 18.37
C PRO A 28 16.46 -4.25 19.69
N PRO A 29 16.46 -3.53 20.83
CA PRO A 29 16.28 -4.16 22.14
C PRO A 29 15.02 -5.03 22.16
N THR A 30 15.09 -6.21 22.77
CA THR A 30 13.98 -7.17 22.83
C THR A 30 12.72 -6.65 23.53
N THR A 31 12.85 -5.55 24.27
CA THR A 31 11.76 -4.86 24.97
C THR A 31 11.16 -3.70 24.19
N LEU A 32 11.75 -3.31 23.05
CA LEU A 32 11.25 -2.23 22.22
C LEU A 32 10.39 -2.80 21.07
N PHE A 33 9.15 -2.34 21.02
CA PHE A 33 8.18 -2.65 19.99
C PHE A 33 7.81 -1.37 19.26
N MET A 34 7.57 -1.45 17.94
CA MET A 34 7.24 -0.29 17.12
C MET A 34 5.91 -0.51 16.40
N TYR A 35 5.04 0.48 16.49
CA TYR A 35 3.73 0.47 15.84
C TYR A 35 3.45 1.84 15.22
N ALA A 36 3.17 1.90 13.92
CA ALA A 36 2.94 3.15 13.22
C ALA A 36 1.94 3.01 12.07
N LEU A 37 1.33 4.14 11.70
CA LEU A 37 0.55 4.27 10.46
C LEU A 37 1.48 4.70 9.31
N SER A 38 2.42 3.82 8.93
CA SER A 38 3.43 4.14 7.91
C SER A 38 2.85 4.13 6.51
N PRO A 39 2.94 5.25 5.77
CA PRO A 39 2.57 5.30 4.35
C PRO A 39 3.42 4.36 3.49
N GLU A 40 4.69 4.17 3.85
CA GLU A 40 5.60 3.26 3.16
C GLU A 40 5.14 1.81 3.27
N ASN A 41 4.58 1.41 4.42
CA ASN A 41 3.98 0.07 4.56
C ASN A 41 2.75 -0.10 3.67
N GLU A 42 1.93 0.94 3.52
CA GLU A 42 0.79 0.91 2.59
C GLU A 42 1.25 0.79 1.12
N ALA A 43 2.36 1.44 0.76
CA ALA A 43 2.95 1.30 -0.58
C ALA A 43 3.46 -0.14 -0.82
N ARG A 44 4.07 -0.79 0.19
CA ARG A 44 4.47 -2.21 0.10
C ARG A 44 3.25 -3.13 -0.04
N LEU A 45 2.20 -2.89 0.72
CA LEU A 45 0.94 -3.64 0.60
C LEU A 45 0.30 -3.47 -0.78
N ALA A 46 0.40 -2.27 -1.38
CA ALA A 46 -0.06 -2.05 -2.74
C ALA A 46 0.74 -2.87 -3.77
N ALA A 47 2.06 -2.96 -3.61
CA ALA A 47 2.90 -3.82 -4.45
C ALA A 47 2.50 -5.29 -4.33
N GLU A 48 2.27 -5.79 -3.11
CA GLU A 48 1.81 -7.16 -2.86
C GLU A 48 0.43 -7.44 -3.47
N ARG A 49 -0.49 -6.48 -3.35
CA ARG A 49 -1.83 -6.60 -3.92
C ARG A 49 -1.78 -6.67 -5.44
N ILE A 50 -1.07 -5.76 -6.09
CA ILE A 50 -0.89 -5.73 -7.55
C ILE A 50 -0.28 -7.06 -8.04
N TRP A 51 0.73 -7.57 -7.30
CA TRP A 51 1.36 -8.86 -7.61
C TRP A 51 0.38 -10.02 -7.49
N SER A 52 -0.41 -10.05 -6.42
CA SER A 52 -1.43 -11.09 -6.15
C SER A 52 -2.56 -11.09 -7.17
N ASP A 53 -2.92 -9.89 -7.68
CA ASP A 53 -3.93 -9.74 -8.73
C ASP A 53 -3.40 -10.16 -10.14
N GLY A 54 -2.13 -10.59 -10.24
CA GLY A 54 -1.54 -11.14 -11.46
C GLY A 54 -0.83 -10.13 -12.34
N HIS A 55 -0.75 -8.87 -11.95
CA HIS A 55 -0.03 -7.83 -12.70
C HIS A 55 1.48 -7.97 -12.54
N ARG A 56 2.24 -7.60 -13.58
CA ARG A 56 3.70 -7.77 -13.61
C ARG A 56 4.47 -6.54 -14.09
N ARG A 57 3.80 -5.58 -14.71
CA ARG A 57 4.40 -4.40 -15.31
C ARG A 57 3.71 -3.10 -14.89
N PRO A 58 3.63 -2.81 -13.57
CA PRO A 58 3.00 -1.59 -13.10
C PRO A 58 3.84 -0.35 -13.43
N ILE A 59 3.15 0.78 -13.55
CA ILE A 59 3.75 2.11 -13.43
C ILE A 59 3.44 2.69 -12.05
N VAL A 60 4.36 3.53 -11.58
CA VAL A 60 4.25 4.24 -10.30
C VAL A 60 4.05 5.71 -10.58
N LEU A 61 3.02 6.31 -9.99
CA LEU A 61 2.69 7.73 -10.11
C LEU A 61 2.64 8.35 -8.71
N THR A 62 3.60 9.23 -8.39
CA THR A 62 3.73 9.85 -7.07
C THR A 62 3.91 11.35 -7.18
N PRO A 63 3.57 12.14 -6.15
CA PRO A 63 3.92 13.56 -6.15
C PRO A 63 5.42 13.77 -6.05
N GLN A 64 5.88 14.93 -6.48
CA GLN A 64 7.23 15.40 -6.22
C GLN A 64 7.46 15.59 -4.70
N GLY A 65 8.73 15.59 -4.28
CA GLY A 65 9.12 15.77 -2.89
C GLY A 65 9.24 14.49 -2.07
N SER A 66 9.70 14.64 -0.84
CA SER A 66 10.16 13.54 0.02
C SER A 66 9.09 12.49 0.33
N TRP A 67 7.82 12.88 0.43
CA TRP A 67 6.72 11.93 0.68
C TRP A 67 6.52 11.00 -0.52
N GLY A 68 6.43 11.55 -1.74
CA GLY A 68 6.27 10.75 -2.94
C GLY A 68 7.49 9.86 -3.21
N GLU A 69 8.70 10.38 -2.96
CA GLU A 69 9.93 9.62 -3.12
C GLU A 69 10.00 8.39 -2.19
N ARG A 70 9.63 8.56 -0.90
CA ARG A 70 9.61 7.44 0.05
C ARG A 70 8.59 6.36 -0.34
N LEU A 71 7.39 6.78 -0.81
CA LEU A 71 6.38 5.82 -1.25
C LEU A 71 6.80 5.08 -2.52
N ALA A 72 7.38 5.80 -3.49
CA ALA A 72 7.91 5.20 -4.71
C ALA A 72 9.02 4.20 -4.39
N ALA A 73 9.97 4.57 -3.53
CA ALA A 73 11.06 3.68 -3.11
C ALA A 73 10.53 2.44 -2.37
N ALA A 74 9.61 2.59 -1.42
CA ALA A 74 9.03 1.48 -0.67
C ALA A 74 8.26 0.51 -1.57
N PHE A 75 7.52 1.03 -2.55
CA PHE A 75 6.84 0.22 -3.56
C PHE A 75 7.85 -0.52 -4.45
N GLU A 76 8.83 0.18 -4.98
CA GLU A 76 9.84 -0.40 -5.89
C GLU A 76 10.68 -1.46 -5.19
N ASP A 77 11.13 -1.22 -3.96
CA ASP A 77 11.91 -2.20 -3.19
C ASP A 77 11.10 -3.48 -2.94
N ARG A 78 9.81 -3.33 -2.56
CA ARG A 78 8.96 -4.51 -2.39
C ARG A 78 8.68 -5.21 -3.72
N TRP A 79 8.42 -4.45 -4.79
CA TRP A 79 8.19 -5.00 -6.13
C TRP A 79 9.39 -5.79 -6.64
N ARG A 80 10.59 -5.25 -6.44
CA ARG A 80 11.86 -5.93 -6.78
C ARG A 80 12.07 -7.19 -5.94
N GLY A 81 11.74 -7.14 -4.65
CA GLY A 81 11.78 -8.29 -3.75
C GLY A 81 10.84 -9.43 -4.16
N LEU A 82 9.72 -9.12 -4.84
CA LEU A 82 8.82 -10.11 -5.46
C LEU A 82 9.31 -10.63 -6.82
N GLY A 83 10.46 -10.17 -7.31
CA GLY A 83 11.02 -10.53 -8.62
C GLY A 83 10.48 -9.71 -9.79
N GLY A 84 9.76 -8.61 -9.52
CA GLY A 84 9.17 -7.74 -10.54
C GLY A 84 10.09 -6.62 -11.02
N SER A 85 9.72 -5.99 -12.13
CA SER A 85 10.31 -4.76 -12.64
C SER A 85 9.22 -3.75 -12.98
N LEU A 86 9.46 -2.47 -12.67
CA LEU A 86 8.53 -1.39 -13.00
C LEU A 86 8.58 -1.06 -14.49
N ALA A 87 7.43 -0.76 -15.08
CA ALA A 87 7.35 -0.22 -16.44
C ALA A 87 7.77 1.26 -16.49
N GLY A 88 7.63 2.00 -15.39
CA GLY A 88 8.06 3.38 -15.25
C GLY A 88 7.65 4.02 -13.94
N VAL A 89 8.32 5.12 -13.61
CA VAL A 89 8.01 5.96 -12.44
C VAL A 89 7.82 7.39 -12.91
N GLY A 90 6.66 7.99 -12.61
CA GLY A 90 6.34 9.39 -12.87
C GLY A 90 6.17 10.17 -11.57
N ARG A 91 6.67 11.41 -11.59
CA ARG A 91 6.52 12.35 -10.47
C ARG A 91 5.76 13.56 -10.95
N TYR A 92 4.57 13.76 -10.41
CA TYR A 92 3.72 14.90 -10.74
C TYR A 92 3.92 16.05 -9.75
N ASP A 93 3.67 17.29 -10.24
CA ASP A 93 3.59 18.46 -9.39
C ASP A 93 2.25 18.45 -8.63
N ASP A 94 2.28 18.46 -7.30
CA ASP A 94 1.09 18.42 -6.45
C ASP A 94 0.48 19.81 -6.19
N SER A 95 1.15 20.88 -6.64
CA SER A 95 0.64 22.25 -6.56
C SER A 95 -0.37 22.59 -7.67
N GLY A 96 -0.34 21.82 -8.77
CA GLY A 96 -1.21 21.99 -9.93
C GLY A 96 -2.42 21.06 -9.93
N HIS A 97 -3.24 21.21 -10.99
CA HIS A 97 -4.40 20.35 -11.26
C HIS A 97 -4.29 19.62 -12.60
N ASP A 98 -3.24 19.88 -13.37
CA ASP A 98 -2.97 19.21 -14.64
C ASP A 98 -1.78 18.26 -14.49
N TYR A 99 -2.05 16.97 -14.63
CA TYR A 99 -1.08 15.89 -14.51
C TYR A 99 -0.77 15.26 -15.88
N SER A 100 -1.29 15.87 -16.97
CA SER A 100 -1.24 15.33 -18.33
C SER A 100 0.19 15.10 -18.81
N GLU A 101 1.13 16.01 -18.53
CA GLU A 101 2.53 15.87 -18.96
C GLU A 101 3.15 14.57 -18.41
N THR A 102 3.01 14.34 -17.11
CA THR A 102 3.53 13.14 -16.46
C THR A 102 2.84 11.87 -16.97
N ILE A 103 1.53 11.91 -17.16
CA ILE A 103 0.74 10.77 -17.65
C ILE A 103 1.12 10.44 -19.10
N ILE A 104 1.23 11.44 -19.97
CA ILE A 104 1.65 11.29 -21.38
C ILE A 104 3.03 10.66 -21.48
N ALA A 105 3.98 11.15 -20.66
CA ALA A 105 5.34 10.61 -20.63
C ALA A 105 5.38 9.16 -20.16
N LEU A 106 4.68 8.81 -19.07
CA LEU A 106 4.60 7.44 -18.54
C LEU A 106 3.98 6.46 -19.54
N LEU A 107 2.91 6.87 -20.21
CA LEU A 107 2.19 6.06 -21.21
C LEU A 107 2.85 6.12 -22.59
N GLN A 108 3.92 6.91 -22.77
CA GLN A 108 4.64 7.11 -24.05
C GLN A 108 3.75 7.58 -25.21
N LEU A 109 2.71 8.35 -24.93
CA LEU A 109 1.82 8.92 -25.95
C LEU A 109 2.52 9.95 -26.83
N ASP A 110 3.47 10.69 -26.26
CA ASP A 110 4.38 11.61 -26.94
C ASP A 110 5.22 10.89 -28.02
N ARG A 111 5.76 9.70 -27.67
CA ARG A 111 6.51 8.85 -28.62
C ARG A 111 5.62 8.31 -29.74
N SER A 112 4.38 7.94 -29.42
CA SER A 112 3.39 7.52 -30.42
C SER A 112 3.11 8.66 -31.41
N SER A 113 2.90 9.87 -30.91
CA SER A 113 2.70 11.08 -31.73
C SER A 113 3.93 11.46 -32.54
N ALA A 114 5.15 11.30 -31.99
CA ALA A 114 6.39 11.54 -32.70
C ALA A 114 6.57 10.56 -33.88
N ARG A 115 6.34 9.26 -33.65
CA ARG A 115 6.39 8.23 -34.72
C ARG A 115 5.41 8.55 -35.83
N HIS A 116 4.20 8.98 -35.50
CA HIS A 116 3.20 9.36 -36.49
C HIS A 116 3.69 10.53 -37.37
N ARG A 117 4.20 11.62 -36.76
CA ARG A 117 4.74 12.76 -37.53
C ARG A 117 5.88 12.33 -38.46
N GLN A 118 6.78 11.48 -38.01
CA GLN A 118 7.86 10.94 -38.82
C GLN A 118 7.37 10.12 -40.02
N MET A 119 6.36 9.27 -39.80
CA MET A 119 5.72 8.50 -40.90
C MET A 119 5.03 9.40 -41.93
N GLN A 120 4.33 10.45 -41.48
CA GLN A 120 3.72 11.42 -42.41
C GLN A 120 4.76 12.12 -43.29
N GLN A 121 5.90 12.51 -42.68
CA GLN A 121 7.01 13.13 -43.40
C GLN A 121 7.58 12.19 -44.47
N TRP A 122 7.78 10.90 -44.16
CA TRP A 122 8.32 9.92 -45.10
C TRP A 122 7.35 9.60 -46.26
N LEU A 123 6.05 9.51 -45.96
CA LEU A 123 5.07 9.15 -46.92
C LEU A 123 4.54 10.33 -47.73
N GLY A 124 4.84 11.57 -47.35
CA GLY A 124 4.40 12.78 -48.06
C GLY A 124 2.89 12.99 -48.07
N ARG A 125 2.15 12.33 -47.21
CA ARG A 125 0.68 12.42 -47.14
C ARG A 125 0.16 12.39 -45.70
N ARG A 126 -1.02 12.99 -45.51
CA ARG A 126 -1.71 12.97 -44.20
C ARG A 126 -2.25 11.55 -43.94
N LEU A 127 -1.93 11.04 -42.73
CA LEU A 127 -2.41 9.77 -42.22
C LEU A 127 -3.42 10.03 -41.11
N GLU A 128 -4.48 9.22 -41.07
CA GLU A 128 -5.31 9.14 -39.87
C GLU A 128 -4.51 8.59 -38.71
N PHE A 129 -4.68 9.16 -37.52
CA PHE A 129 -3.89 8.82 -36.35
C PHE A 129 -4.71 8.89 -35.07
N GLU A 130 -4.59 7.86 -34.31
CA GLU A 130 -5.06 7.80 -32.94
C GLU A 130 -3.86 7.46 -32.04
N PRO A 131 -3.54 8.33 -31.04
CA PRO A 131 -2.45 8.05 -30.10
C PRO A 131 -2.69 6.73 -29.37
N ARG A 132 -1.68 5.85 -29.36
CA ARG A 132 -1.72 4.59 -28.63
C ARG A 132 -0.71 4.63 -27.51
N ARG A 133 -1.17 4.27 -26.30
CA ARG A 133 -0.28 4.05 -25.18
C ARG A 133 0.60 2.81 -25.41
N ARG A 134 1.65 2.69 -24.62
CA ARG A 134 2.44 1.45 -24.54
C ARG A 134 1.57 0.29 -24.04
N ASP A 135 1.75 -0.90 -24.60
CA ASP A 135 0.91 -2.08 -24.31
C ASP A 135 1.46 -2.92 -23.14
N ASP A 136 2.68 -2.63 -22.68
CA ASP A 136 3.37 -3.41 -21.66
C ASP A 136 3.02 -2.98 -20.22
N VAL A 137 2.16 -1.98 -20.02
CA VAL A 137 1.69 -1.54 -18.71
C VAL A 137 0.36 -2.22 -18.39
N ASP A 138 0.29 -2.85 -17.23
CA ASP A 138 -0.87 -3.64 -16.80
C ASP A 138 -1.53 -3.16 -15.50
N ALA A 139 -0.89 -2.24 -14.75
CA ALA A 139 -1.45 -1.64 -13.54
C ALA A 139 -0.81 -0.28 -13.23
N ILE A 140 -1.48 0.50 -12.40
CA ILE A 140 -1.00 1.81 -11.92
C ILE A 140 -1.02 1.81 -10.40
N PHE A 141 0.13 2.06 -9.76
CA PHE A 141 0.19 2.47 -8.36
C PHE A 141 0.20 3.99 -8.29
N MET A 142 -0.74 4.56 -7.56
CA MET A 142 -0.92 6.00 -7.40
C MET A 142 -0.80 6.38 -5.93
N ALA A 143 0.24 7.14 -5.57
CA ALA A 143 0.31 7.83 -4.30
C ALA A 143 -0.25 9.25 -4.49
N ALA A 144 -1.38 9.54 -3.86
CA ALA A 144 -2.08 10.81 -4.02
C ALA A 144 -2.81 11.18 -2.72
N ARG A 145 -3.11 12.46 -2.55
CA ARG A 145 -4.09 12.96 -1.59
C ARG A 145 -5.46 13.07 -2.28
N PRO A 146 -6.57 13.30 -1.57
CA PRO A 146 -7.90 13.26 -2.17
C PRO A 146 -8.06 14.19 -3.40
N VAL A 147 -7.57 15.41 -3.32
CA VAL A 147 -7.67 16.40 -4.42
C VAL A 147 -6.91 15.93 -5.66
N GLN A 148 -5.70 15.40 -5.49
CA GLN A 148 -4.90 14.87 -6.59
C GLN A 148 -5.54 13.60 -7.19
N ALA A 149 -6.03 12.69 -6.35
CA ALA A 149 -6.68 11.46 -6.83
C ALA A 149 -7.90 11.75 -7.71
N GLN A 150 -8.73 12.73 -7.31
CA GLN A 150 -9.87 13.22 -8.10
C GLN A 150 -9.45 13.82 -9.45
N GLY A 151 -8.30 14.49 -9.51
CA GLY A 151 -7.79 15.05 -10.77
C GLY A 151 -7.08 14.03 -11.65
N ILE A 152 -6.32 13.11 -11.07
CA ILE A 152 -5.50 12.13 -11.79
C ILE A 152 -6.37 11.07 -12.47
N ARG A 153 -7.37 10.52 -11.80
CA ARG A 153 -8.19 9.41 -12.34
C ARG A 153 -8.90 9.78 -13.63
N PRO A 154 -9.63 10.91 -13.76
CA PRO A 154 -10.22 11.32 -15.03
C PRO A 154 -9.17 11.60 -16.13
N GLN A 155 -8.00 12.17 -15.77
CA GLN A 155 -6.93 12.40 -16.74
C GLN A 155 -6.31 11.09 -17.25
N LEU A 156 -6.19 10.06 -16.42
CA LEU A 156 -5.81 8.72 -16.86
C LEU A 156 -6.81 8.16 -17.88
N GLN A 157 -8.12 8.34 -17.64
CA GLN A 157 -9.17 7.94 -18.59
C GLN A 157 -9.06 8.71 -19.91
N PHE A 158 -8.88 10.03 -19.85
CA PHE A 158 -8.70 10.87 -21.01
C PHE A 158 -7.47 10.47 -21.84
N HIS A 159 -6.39 10.10 -21.20
CA HIS A 159 -5.14 9.66 -21.82
C HIS A 159 -5.07 8.15 -22.11
N ARG A 160 -6.22 7.51 -22.35
CA ARG A 160 -6.29 6.11 -22.81
C ARG A 160 -5.78 5.07 -21.80
N ALA A 161 -5.83 5.38 -20.53
CA ALA A 161 -5.49 4.45 -19.44
C ALA A 161 -6.70 4.14 -18.53
N GLY A 162 -7.92 4.36 -19.00
CA GLY A 162 -9.14 4.15 -18.23
C GLY A 162 -9.41 2.69 -17.88
N ASP A 163 -8.91 1.76 -18.69
CA ASP A 163 -9.01 0.30 -18.52
C ASP A 163 -7.94 -0.27 -17.59
N LEU A 164 -6.87 0.49 -17.28
CA LEU A 164 -5.85 0.04 -16.33
C LEU A 164 -6.37 0.13 -14.90
N PRO A 165 -6.20 -0.92 -14.09
CA PRO A 165 -6.53 -0.88 -12.67
C PRO A 165 -5.60 0.11 -11.95
N VAL A 166 -6.20 0.94 -11.09
CA VAL A 166 -5.50 1.95 -10.30
C VAL A 166 -5.54 1.54 -8.84
N TYR A 167 -4.37 1.39 -8.23
CA TYR A 167 -4.19 1.06 -6.82
C TYR A 167 -3.64 2.27 -6.08
N ALA A 168 -4.19 2.56 -4.91
CA ALA A 168 -3.79 3.70 -4.10
C ALA A 168 -3.64 3.34 -2.62
N THR A 169 -3.00 4.21 -1.86
CA THR A 169 -2.95 4.15 -0.40
C THR A 169 -4.19 4.80 0.22
N SER A 170 -4.41 4.58 1.52
CA SER A 170 -5.49 5.22 2.29
C SER A 170 -5.49 6.75 2.22
N HIS A 171 -4.37 7.35 1.83
CA HIS A 171 -4.21 8.80 1.70
C HIS A 171 -5.03 9.41 0.55
N ALA A 172 -5.46 8.58 -0.43
CA ALA A 172 -6.22 9.04 -1.58
C ALA A 172 -7.66 9.47 -1.24
N TRP A 173 -8.16 9.17 -0.03
CA TRP A 173 -9.51 9.53 0.39
C TRP A 173 -9.61 9.82 1.89
N VAL A 174 -10.77 10.28 2.33
CA VAL A 174 -11.05 10.64 3.74
C VAL A 174 -11.97 9.64 4.45
N GLY A 175 -12.12 8.43 3.92
CA GLY A 175 -13.00 7.38 4.47
C GLY A 175 -14.43 7.40 3.93
N ARG A 176 -14.78 8.40 3.13
CA ARG A 176 -16.07 8.52 2.41
C ARG A 176 -15.88 9.34 1.15
N LEU A 177 -16.79 9.20 0.21
CA LEU A 177 -16.89 10.04 -0.98
C LEU A 177 -18.12 10.93 -0.88
N GLU A 178 -17.97 12.19 -1.21
CA GLU A 178 -19.11 13.08 -1.47
C GLU A 178 -19.69 12.74 -2.85
N PRO A 179 -21.00 13.00 -3.09
CA PRO A 179 -21.65 12.62 -4.35
C PRO A 179 -20.96 13.13 -5.61
N ASN A 180 -20.35 14.32 -5.56
CA ASN A 180 -19.60 14.92 -6.66
C ASN A 180 -18.22 14.29 -6.90
N GLN A 181 -17.71 13.47 -5.99
CA GLN A 181 -16.40 12.82 -6.08
C GLN A 181 -16.51 11.38 -6.60
N VAL A 182 -17.72 10.81 -6.57
CA VAL A 182 -17.92 9.39 -6.86
C VAL A 182 -17.45 9.04 -8.28
N GLU A 183 -17.81 9.86 -9.27
CA GLU A 183 -17.44 9.58 -10.66
C GLU A 183 -15.95 9.75 -10.91
N ASP A 184 -15.35 10.81 -10.34
CA ASP A 184 -13.91 11.08 -10.49
C ASP A 184 -13.04 10.03 -9.81
N MET A 185 -13.54 9.37 -8.77
CA MET A 185 -12.81 8.36 -8.00
C MET A 185 -13.17 6.93 -8.37
N ARG A 186 -14.17 6.74 -9.26
CA ARG A 186 -14.67 5.42 -9.65
C ARG A 186 -13.55 4.51 -10.18
N GLY A 187 -13.52 3.29 -9.66
CA GLY A 187 -12.59 2.26 -10.10
C GLY A 187 -11.19 2.35 -9.49
N ILE A 188 -10.94 3.26 -8.56
CA ILE A 188 -9.72 3.23 -7.75
C ILE A 188 -9.87 2.14 -6.68
N MET A 189 -8.89 1.24 -6.61
CA MET A 189 -8.72 0.30 -5.50
C MET A 189 -7.77 0.90 -4.48
N LEU A 190 -8.17 1.00 -3.23
CA LEU A 190 -7.29 1.46 -2.17
C LEU A 190 -7.38 0.57 -0.93
N SER A 191 -6.34 0.60 -0.12
CA SER A 191 -6.33 -0.06 1.18
C SER A 191 -6.62 0.93 2.28
N ASP A 192 -7.47 0.54 3.25
CA ASP A 192 -7.70 1.34 4.45
C ASP A 192 -7.99 0.45 5.66
N ILE A 193 -8.12 1.10 6.81
CA ILE A 193 -8.36 0.43 8.09
C ILE A 193 -9.79 -0.08 8.21
N PRO A 194 -10.02 -1.24 8.86
CA PRO A 194 -11.36 -1.78 9.11
C PRO A 194 -12.28 -0.78 9.81
N TRP A 195 -11.77 0.00 10.75
CA TRP A 195 -12.50 1.02 11.48
C TRP A 195 -13.30 1.99 10.59
N LEU A 196 -12.80 2.31 9.39
CA LEU A 196 -13.48 3.21 8.45
C LEU A 196 -14.41 2.47 7.49
N LEU A 197 -14.14 1.18 7.24
CA LEU A 197 -14.81 0.40 6.19
C LEU A 197 -15.90 -0.53 6.74
N THR A 198 -15.78 -0.94 8.00
CA THR A 198 -16.70 -1.86 8.65
C THR A 198 -17.22 -1.24 9.95
N ASN A 199 -18.34 -1.73 10.46
CA ASN A 199 -18.85 -1.28 11.76
C ASN A 199 -18.28 -2.11 12.93
N SER A 200 -17.32 -3.00 12.68
CA SER A 200 -16.72 -3.89 13.68
C SER A 200 -15.38 -3.34 14.18
N THR A 201 -15.15 -3.44 15.48
CA THR A 201 -13.92 -3.03 16.17
C THR A 201 -13.07 -4.22 16.62
N GLY A 202 -13.47 -5.45 16.30
CA GLY A 202 -12.80 -6.67 16.76
C GLY A 202 -13.18 -7.12 18.18
N ASP A 203 -13.64 -6.24 19.08
CA ASP A 203 -13.98 -6.56 20.48
C ASP A 203 -15.49 -6.59 20.79
N GLY A 204 -16.32 -6.59 19.77
CA GLY A 204 -17.78 -6.60 19.96
C GLY A 204 -18.41 -5.23 20.18
N ASP A 205 -17.62 -4.18 20.50
CA ASP A 205 -18.15 -2.81 20.49
C ASP A 205 -18.38 -2.36 19.05
N THR A 206 -19.47 -1.69 18.81
CA THR A 206 -19.72 -1.10 17.50
C THR A 206 -18.99 0.23 17.37
N ARG A 207 -18.53 0.57 16.18
CA ARG A 207 -17.99 1.90 15.89
C ARG A 207 -18.97 3.01 16.34
N GLU A 208 -20.26 2.78 16.18
CA GLU A 208 -21.32 3.72 16.56
C GLU A 208 -21.33 4.03 18.07
N GLU A 209 -21.09 3.04 18.91
CA GLU A 209 -21.00 3.23 20.36
C GLU A 209 -19.80 4.09 20.74
N ILE A 210 -18.63 3.81 20.15
CA ILE A 210 -17.42 4.60 20.39
C ILE A 210 -17.58 6.02 19.88
N VAL A 211 -18.15 6.21 18.68
CA VAL A 211 -18.41 7.56 18.12
C VAL A 211 -19.39 8.35 18.99
N ARG A 212 -20.37 7.69 19.62
CA ARG A 212 -21.30 8.34 20.54
C ARG A 212 -20.59 8.95 21.74
N HIS A 213 -19.57 8.27 22.28
CA HIS A 213 -18.79 8.75 23.42
C HIS A 213 -17.59 9.62 23.01
N LEU A 214 -17.04 9.38 21.83
CA LEU A 214 -15.88 10.07 21.26
C LEU A 214 -16.17 10.54 19.82
N PRO A 215 -16.96 11.64 19.64
CA PRO A 215 -17.40 12.09 18.32
C PRO A 215 -16.25 12.35 17.32
N ASN A 216 -15.11 12.82 17.82
CA ASN A 216 -13.92 13.05 17.00
C ASN A 216 -13.31 11.77 16.39
N SER A 217 -13.69 10.59 16.89
CA SER A 217 -13.26 9.29 16.31
C SER A 217 -13.86 9.02 14.92
N ALA A 218 -14.85 9.81 14.48
CA ALA A 218 -15.41 9.80 13.14
C ALA A 218 -14.84 10.91 12.23
N SER A 219 -13.96 11.77 12.75
CA SER A 219 -13.37 12.90 12.02
C SER A 219 -12.18 12.47 11.14
N SER A 220 -11.45 13.45 10.59
CA SER A 220 -10.18 13.24 9.90
C SER A 220 -9.11 12.54 10.75
N TYR A 221 -9.27 12.51 12.08
CA TYR A 221 -8.40 11.81 13.02
C TYR A 221 -8.80 10.36 13.30
N ALA A 222 -9.82 9.84 12.61
CA ALA A 222 -10.35 8.49 12.84
C ALA A 222 -9.26 7.40 12.86
N ARG A 223 -8.28 7.50 11.95
CA ARG A 223 -7.14 6.55 11.89
C ARG A 223 -6.25 6.61 13.13
N LEU A 224 -6.07 7.80 13.73
CA LEU A 224 -5.30 7.97 14.96
C LEU A 224 -6.06 7.42 16.18
N TYR A 225 -7.38 7.60 16.23
CA TYR A 225 -8.20 6.98 17.28
C TYR A 225 -8.14 5.46 17.21
N ALA A 226 -8.29 4.88 16.01
CA ALA A 226 -8.14 3.45 15.80
C ALA A 226 -6.75 2.95 16.21
N MET A 227 -5.69 3.70 15.90
CA MET A 227 -4.32 3.40 16.31
C MET A 227 -4.17 3.41 17.85
N GLY A 228 -4.78 4.38 18.53
CA GLY A 228 -4.74 4.46 19.99
C GLY A 228 -5.43 3.27 20.66
N MET A 229 -6.58 2.83 20.13
CA MET A 229 -7.28 1.64 20.62
C MET A 229 -6.43 0.37 20.44
N ASP A 230 -5.87 0.19 19.25
CA ASP A 230 -5.02 -0.96 18.97
C ASP A 230 -3.73 -0.94 19.78
N ALA A 231 -3.14 0.24 20.04
CA ALA A 231 -1.98 0.36 20.90
C ALA A 231 -2.25 -0.17 22.32
N LEU A 232 -3.41 0.12 22.88
CA LEU A 232 -3.82 -0.42 24.19
C LEU A 232 -4.04 -1.95 24.13
N ARG A 233 -4.69 -2.44 23.08
CA ARG A 233 -4.93 -3.88 22.86
C ARG A 233 -3.65 -4.68 22.67
N LEU A 234 -2.65 -4.10 22.01
CA LEU A 234 -1.37 -4.74 21.74
C LEU A 234 -0.58 -5.06 23.00
N VAL A 235 -0.67 -4.23 24.05
CA VAL A 235 0.15 -4.36 25.28
C VAL A 235 0.16 -5.80 25.84
N PRO A 236 -0.99 -6.45 26.11
CA PRO A 236 -1.00 -7.81 26.64
C PRO A 236 -0.56 -8.88 25.64
N HIS A 237 -0.55 -8.55 24.33
CA HIS A 237 -0.28 -9.51 23.26
C HIS A 237 1.12 -9.41 22.64
N LEU A 238 1.95 -8.44 23.04
CA LEU A 238 3.27 -8.19 22.44
C LEU A 238 4.16 -9.45 22.43
N LYS A 239 4.24 -10.16 23.57
CA LYS A 239 5.06 -11.38 23.66
C LYS A 239 4.52 -12.53 22.82
N ARG A 240 3.20 -12.66 22.68
CA ARG A 240 2.57 -13.66 21.83
C ARG A 240 2.90 -13.39 20.36
N LEU A 241 2.71 -12.14 19.92
CA LEU A 241 3.03 -11.73 18.55
C LEU A 241 4.53 -11.88 18.22
N GLN A 242 5.41 -11.67 19.23
CA GLN A 242 6.86 -11.85 19.08
C GLN A 242 7.25 -13.33 18.96
N SER A 243 6.46 -14.26 19.51
CA SER A 243 6.80 -15.68 19.51
C SER A 243 6.65 -16.37 18.18
N SER A 244 5.83 -15.84 17.26
CA SER A 244 5.58 -16.44 15.96
C SER A 244 5.08 -15.43 14.94
N ARG A 245 5.66 -15.45 13.75
CA ARG A 245 5.21 -14.63 12.60
C ARG A 245 3.80 -15.00 12.08
N TYR A 246 3.28 -16.16 12.49
CA TYR A 246 1.92 -16.60 12.14
C TYR A 246 0.87 -16.04 13.09
N GLU A 247 1.29 -15.58 14.27
CA GLU A 247 0.41 -14.94 15.21
C GLU A 247 -0.07 -13.59 14.69
N SER A 248 -1.33 -13.32 14.91
CA SER A 248 -1.93 -12.03 14.55
C SER A 248 -3.00 -11.62 15.57
N LEU A 249 -3.33 -10.33 15.56
CA LEU A 249 -4.38 -9.74 16.38
C LEU A 249 -5.31 -8.93 15.46
N ASP A 250 -6.59 -9.27 15.49
CA ASP A 250 -7.58 -8.50 14.77
C ASP A 250 -7.80 -7.14 15.44
N GLY A 251 -7.42 -6.08 14.75
CA GLY A 251 -7.41 -4.72 15.25
C GLY A 251 -8.30 -3.78 14.44
N SER A 252 -8.54 -2.61 15.02
CA SER A 252 -9.27 -1.51 14.38
C SER A 252 -8.52 -0.92 13.18
N THR A 253 -7.18 -1.02 13.18
CA THR A 253 -6.32 -0.53 12.08
C THR A 253 -5.95 -1.60 11.07
N GLY A 254 -6.37 -2.83 11.24
CA GLY A 254 -6.07 -3.96 10.38
C GLY A 254 -5.79 -5.23 11.16
N ASN A 255 -5.48 -6.31 10.47
CA ASN A 255 -4.96 -7.49 11.12
C ASN A 255 -3.46 -7.27 11.45
N LEU A 256 -3.13 -7.24 12.75
CA LEU A 256 -1.82 -6.83 13.27
C LEU A 256 -0.93 -8.04 13.45
N TYR A 257 0.29 -8.00 12.94
CA TYR A 257 1.29 -9.05 13.09
C TYR A 257 2.68 -8.41 13.29
N MET A 258 3.63 -9.19 13.77
CA MET A 258 4.97 -8.69 14.13
C MET A 258 6.04 -9.38 13.28
N ASP A 259 7.07 -8.61 12.91
CA ASP A 259 8.27 -9.12 12.26
C ASP A 259 9.40 -9.41 13.27
N GLU A 260 10.52 -9.90 12.75
CA GLU A 260 11.71 -10.29 13.55
C GLU A 260 12.41 -9.12 14.23
N VAL A 261 12.13 -7.87 13.81
CA VAL A 261 12.68 -6.65 14.42
C VAL A 261 11.66 -5.94 15.33
N ASN A 262 10.67 -6.67 15.86
CA ASN A 262 9.61 -6.17 16.75
C ASN A 262 8.80 -5.01 16.15
N GLN A 263 8.73 -4.92 14.82
CA GLN A 263 7.86 -3.97 14.16
C GLN A 263 6.49 -4.60 13.93
N ILE A 264 5.45 -3.88 14.35
CA ILE A 264 4.07 -4.29 14.13
C ILE A 264 3.60 -3.77 12.78
N HIS A 265 3.24 -4.70 11.93
CA HIS A 265 2.65 -4.48 10.60
C HIS A 265 1.13 -4.58 10.66
N ARG A 266 0.48 -3.99 9.67
CA ARG A 266 -0.97 -3.98 9.51
C ARG A 266 -1.32 -4.57 8.14
N GLN A 267 -2.13 -5.61 8.12
CA GLN A 267 -2.79 -6.05 6.90
C GLN A 267 -4.09 -5.26 6.77
N LEU A 268 -4.21 -4.46 5.71
CA LEU A 268 -5.32 -3.55 5.49
C LEU A 268 -6.41 -4.18 4.64
N VAL A 269 -7.63 -3.67 4.78
CA VAL A 269 -8.77 -4.05 3.96
C VAL A 269 -8.74 -3.28 2.64
N TRP A 270 -8.90 -3.98 1.54
CA TRP A 270 -9.00 -3.40 0.21
C TRP A 270 -10.44 -3.05 -0.14
N VAL A 271 -10.62 -1.92 -0.77
CA VAL A 271 -11.91 -1.41 -1.21
C VAL A 271 -11.81 -0.89 -2.65
N LEU A 272 -12.83 -1.19 -3.45
CA LEU A 272 -13.01 -0.62 -4.79
C LEU A 272 -14.00 0.54 -4.68
N LEU A 273 -13.57 1.73 -5.07
CA LEU A 273 -14.39 2.94 -5.03
C LEU A 273 -15.42 2.96 -6.17
N GLY A 274 -16.62 3.40 -5.84
CA GLY A 274 -17.78 3.54 -6.73
C GLY A 274 -18.90 4.26 -6.02
N GLU A 275 -20.13 4.17 -6.51
CA GLU A 275 -21.30 4.73 -5.83
C GLU A 275 -21.43 4.22 -4.40
N GLU A 276 -21.26 2.91 -4.24
CA GLU A 276 -21.08 2.26 -2.96
C GLU A 276 -19.68 1.63 -2.96
N PRO A 277 -18.81 1.96 -1.99
CA PRO A 277 -17.51 1.33 -1.87
C PRO A 277 -17.65 -0.18 -1.63
N LYS A 278 -17.08 -0.98 -2.54
CA LYS A 278 -17.12 -2.45 -2.45
C LYS A 278 -15.92 -2.96 -1.70
N ILE A 279 -16.13 -3.59 -0.54
CA ILE A 279 -15.08 -4.24 0.24
C ILE A 279 -14.61 -5.49 -0.51
N LEU A 280 -13.30 -5.58 -0.75
CA LEU A 280 -12.62 -6.68 -1.42
C LEU A 280 -11.94 -7.64 -0.43
N GLY A 281 -11.89 -7.27 0.87
CA GLY A 281 -11.21 -8.03 1.91
C GLY A 281 -9.71 -7.76 2.00
N TYR A 282 -9.01 -8.62 2.74
CA TYR A 282 -7.57 -8.55 2.91
C TYR A 282 -6.84 -9.14 1.70
N ALA A 283 -5.68 -8.57 1.36
CA ALA A 283 -4.76 -9.21 0.42
C ALA A 283 -4.01 -10.38 1.11
N PRO A 284 -3.59 -11.42 0.38
CA PRO A 284 -2.74 -12.47 0.95
C PRO A 284 -1.43 -11.92 1.51
N ARG A 285 -0.94 -12.49 2.60
CA ARG A 285 0.38 -12.20 3.14
C ARG A 285 1.44 -13.00 2.38
N LEU A 286 2.19 -12.33 1.51
CA LEU A 286 3.20 -12.96 0.65
C LEU A 286 4.48 -13.36 1.40
N ASP A 287 4.75 -12.76 2.54
CA ASP A 287 5.83 -13.13 3.45
C ASP A 287 5.66 -14.54 4.05
N LEU A 288 4.42 -15.02 4.19
CA LEU A 288 4.11 -16.36 4.67
C LEU A 288 4.11 -17.42 3.54
N GLN A 289 3.79 -17.02 2.30
CA GLN A 289 3.70 -17.96 1.18
C GLN A 289 5.07 -18.55 0.77
N GLY A 290 6.15 -17.75 0.85
CA GLY A 290 7.51 -18.22 0.58
C GLY A 290 7.97 -19.32 1.53
N ALA A 291 7.59 -19.24 2.81
CA ALA A 291 7.96 -20.22 3.83
C ALA A 291 7.24 -21.58 3.68
N ALA A 292 5.97 -21.56 3.27
CA ALA A 292 5.22 -22.81 3.03
C ALA A 292 5.80 -23.61 1.84
N THR A 293 6.43 -22.92 0.89
CA THR A 293 7.08 -23.57 -0.27
C THR A 293 8.45 -24.16 0.10
N GLU A 294 9.18 -23.54 1.02
CA GLU A 294 10.46 -24.07 1.54
C GLU A 294 10.23 -25.28 2.44
N GLU A 295 9.22 -25.27 3.33
CA GLU A 295 8.87 -26.42 4.17
C GLU A 295 8.34 -27.62 3.35
N ALA A 296 7.63 -27.38 2.25
CA ALA A 296 7.16 -28.43 1.34
C ALA A 296 8.27 -29.04 0.48
N ASN A 297 9.41 -28.37 0.33
CA ASN A 297 10.55 -28.84 -0.46
C ASN A 297 11.64 -29.53 0.38
N VAL A 298 11.49 -29.64 1.70
CA VAL A 298 12.32 -30.51 2.53
C VAL A 298 11.84 -31.95 2.34
N THR A 299 12.36 -32.61 1.33
CA THR A 299 12.13 -34.03 1.08
C THR A 299 12.68 -34.87 2.24
N PRO A 300 12.00 -35.95 2.66
CA PRO A 300 12.42 -36.82 3.77
C PRO A 300 13.65 -37.71 3.47
N ASP A 301 14.41 -37.46 2.43
CA ASP A 301 15.44 -38.36 1.90
C ASP A 301 16.83 -38.28 2.57
N SER A 302 16.96 -37.47 3.65
CA SER A 302 18.21 -37.35 4.40
C SER A 302 18.30 -38.16 5.70
N LEU A 303 17.35 -39.09 5.96
CA LEU A 303 17.30 -39.86 7.20
C LEU A 303 17.53 -41.37 7.01
N ASN A 304 18.29 -41.78 6.00
CA ASN A 304 18.67 -43.21 5.90
C ASN A 304 20.20 -43.37 6.00
N PRO A 305 20.78 -43.66 7.17
CA PRO A 305 22.17 -44.06 7.25
C PRO A 305 22.30 -45.46 6.64
N ALA A 306 23.22 -45.60 5.69
CA ALA A 306 23.59 -46.90 5.10
C ALA A 306 24.00 -47.90 6.16
N PRO A 307 23.66 -49.19 6.04
CA PRO A 307 24.09 -50.23 6.97
C PRO A 307 25.61 -50.46 6.84
N PRO A 308 26.29 -50.77 7.96
CA PRO A 308 27.72 -51.08 7.93
C PRO A 308 27.98 -52.44 7.25
N GLY A 309 28.86 -52.41 6.25
CA GLY A 309 29.47 -53.58 5.64
C GLY A 309 30.70 -54.08 6.41
#